data_287052ad90bb1a985e819bdf0c48bf6a
#
_entry.id   287052ad90bb1a985e819bdf0c48bf6a
#
_cell.length_a   1.000
_cell.length_b   1.000
_cell.length_c   1.000
_cell.angle_alpha   90.00
_cell.angle_beta   90.00
_cell.angle_gamma   90.00
#
_symmetry.space_group_name_H-M   'P 1'
#
loop_
_entity.id
_entity.type
_entity.pdbx_description
1 polymer ?
#
loop_
_entity_poly.entity_id
_entity_poly.type
_entity_poly.pdbx_seq_one_letter_code
_entity_poly.pdbx_strand_id
1 'polypeptide(L)'
;GVNTVEDAQRVSDEVSEEVEKLSELKSAEAVVMGTIAVVGVEYDAQYQEGMTDRLKEMIEARVQAVDKSIVTVHVKDSESDYQKLMELREKLSNQDLTFEQLQTQVLNLAGNGQDTAVG
;
A
#
# COMPACT_ATOMS: atom_id res chain seq x y z
N GLY A 1 12.95 9.57 -2.48
CA GLY A 1 11.51 9.33 -2.50
C GLY A 1 10.93 9.26 -3.91
N VAL A 2 9.70 8.87 -4.01
CA VAL A 2 8.99 8.73 -5.28
C VAL A 2 8.35 10.08 -5.63
N ASN A 3 8.87 10.73 -6.68
CA ASN A 3 8.52 12.12 -6.98
C ASN A 3 7.87 12.32 -8.35
N THR A 4 7.67 11.26 -9.12
CA THR A 4 6.98 11.32 -10.42
C THR A 4 5.89 10.26 -10.48
N VAL A 5 4.91 10.46 -11.36
CA VAL A 5 3.83 9.48 -11.56
C VAL A 5 4.41 8.16 -12.10
N GLU A 6 5.38 8.22 -13.00
CA GLU A 6 6.03 7.04 -13.56
C GLU A 6 6.74 6.22 -12.49
N ASP A 7 7.48 6.88 -11.62
CA ASP A 7 8.13 6.19 -10.49
C ASP A 7 7.10 5.66 -9.52
N ALA A 8 6.04 6.41 -9.26
CA ALA A 8 4.95 5.96 -8.38
C ALA A 8 4.31 4.69 -8.92
N GLN A 9 4.06 4.62 -10.22
CA GLN A 9 3.51 3.41 -10.84
C GLN A 9 4.45 2.22 -10.66
N ARG A 10 5.71 2.40 -11.03
CA ARG A 10 6.71 1.33 -10.97
C ARG A 10 6.91 0.82 -9.55
N VAL A 11 7.13 1.73 -8.60
CA VAL A 11 7.38 1.34 -7.21
C VAL A 11 6.13 0.76 -6.57
N SER A 12 4.95 1.31 -6.86
CA SER A 12 3.68 0.77 -6.36
C SER A 12 3.46 -0.67 -6.84
N ASP A 13 3.76 -0.96 -8.10
CA ASP A 13 3.65 -2.32 -8.64
C ASP A 13 4.64 -3.26 -7.94
N GLU A 14 5.88 -2.84 -7.78
CA GLU A 14 6.91 -3.66 -7.13
C GLU A 14 6.57 -3.93 -5.66
N VAL A 15 6.09 -2.91 -4.94
CA VAL A 15 5.69 -3.07 -3.53
C VAL A 15 4.50 -4.03 -3.43
N SER A 16 3.50 -3.86 -4.28
CA SER A 16 2.33 -4.74 -4.29
C SER A 16 2.71 -6.20 -4.49
N GLU A 17 3.58 -6.46 -5.48
CA GLU A 17 4.05 -7.82 -5.77
C GLU A 17 4.85 -8.39 -4.60
N GLU A 18 5.71 -7.58 -4.00
CA GLU A 18 6.57 -8.05 -2.90
C GLU A 18 5.75 -8.38 -1.66
N VAL A 19 4.78 -7.53 -1.30
CA VAL A 19 3.92 -7.76 -0.14
C VAL A 19 3.02 -8.98 -0.35
N GLU A 20 2.52 -9.19 -1.57
CA GLU A 20 1.68 -10.37 -1.88
C GLU A 20 2.39 -11.71 -1.68
N LYS A 21 3.70 -11.73 -1.63
CA LYS A 21 4.45 -12.97 -1.37
C LYS A 21 4.27 -13.49 0.05
N LEU A 22 3.78 -12.66 0.97
CA LEU A 22 3.52 -13.11 2.34
C LEU A 22 2.36 -14.11 2.36
N SER A 23 2.58 -15.26 2.98
CA SER A 23 1.60 -16.34 2.98
C SER A 23 0.31 -16.02 3.73
N GLU A 24 0.37 -15.05 4.64
CA GLU A 24 -0.79 -14.57 5.39
C GLU A 24 -1.78 -13.78 4.53
N LEU A 25 -1.35 -13.35 3.34
CA LEU A 25 -2.15 -12.48 2.48
C LEU A 25 -2.59 -13.20 1.20
N LYS A 26 -3.83 -12.98 0.83
CA LYS A 26 -4.35 -13.38 -0.48
C LYS A 26 -3.88 -12.40 -1.55
N SER A 27 -3.89 -11.10 -1.23
CA SER A 27 -3.54 -10.07 -2.19
C SER A 27 -3.17 -8.77 -1.46
N ALA A 28 -2.48 -7.89 -2.19
CA ALA A 28 -2.12 -6.58 -1.69
C ALA A 28 -2.19 -5.55 -2.82
N GLU A 29 -2.66 -4.36 -2.48
CA GLU A 29 -2.71 -3.21 -3.37
C GLU A 29 -2.01 -2.05 -2.68
N ALA A 30 -0.83 -1.69 -3.15
CA ALA A 30 -0.05 -0.62 -2.55
C ALA A 30 0.09 0.56 -3.50
N VAL A 31 0.03 1.76 -2.94
CA VAL A 31 0.33 2.99 -3.67
C VAL A 31 1.41 3.73 -2.89
N VAL A 32 2.45 4.14 -3.62
CA VAL A 32 3.61 4.82 -3.05
C VAL A 32 3.75 6.20 -3.67
N MET A 33 3.96 7.20 -2.82
CA MET A 33 4.18 8.56 -3.23
C MET A 33 5.13 9.22 -2.21
N GLY A 34 6.18 9.88 -2.70
CA GLY A 34 7.17 10.46 -1.79
C GLY A 34 7.86 9.39 -0.96
N THR A 35 7.74 9.50 0.36
CA THR A 35 8.31 8.55 1.32
C THR A 35 7.22 7.76 2.04
N ILE A 36 6.00 7.74 1.48
CA ILE A 36 4.82 7.14 2.10
C ILE A 36 4.30 6.01 1.23
N ALA A 37 3.96 4.89 1.84
CA ALA A 37 3.22 3.82 1.19
C ALA A 37 1.90 3.61 1.93
N VAL A 38 0.81 3.42 1.17
CA VAL A 38 -0.45 2.94 1.71
C VAL A 38 -0.68 1.57 1.11
N VAL A 39 -0.81 0.57 1.95
CA VAL A 39 -0.89 -0.83 1.54
C VAL A 39 -2.23 -1.40 1.98
N GLY A 40 -3.08 -1.71 1.02
CA GLY A 40 -4.31 -2.44 1.27
C GLY A 40 -4.05 -3.94 1.19
N VAL A 41 -4.64 -4.69 2.09
CA VAL A 41 -4.44 -6.14 2.13
C VAL A 41 -5.77 -6.88 2.21
N GLU A 42 -5.79 -8.08 1.61
CA GLU A 42 -6.81 -9.09 1.84
C GLU A 42 -6.11 -10.30 2.44
N TYR A 43 -6.69 -10.87 3.48
CA TYR A 43 -6.09 -12.01 4.16
C TYR A 43 -6.36 -13.31 3.41
N ASP A 44 -5.39 -14.22 3.46
CA ASP A 44 -5.58 -15.58 3.00
C ASP A 44 -6.72 -16.24 3.80
N ALA A 45 -7.50 -17.09 3.14
CA ALA A 45 -8.69 -17.68 3.75
C ALA A 45 -8.40 -18.49 5.02
N GLN A 46 -7.20 -19.03 5.13
CA GLN A 46 -6.81 -19.84 6.28
C GLN A 46 -6.14 -19.04 7.39
N TYR A 47 -5.82 -17.78 7.12
CA TYR A 47 -5.22 -16.91 8.12
C TYR A 47 -6.32 -16.18 8.89
N GLN A 48 -6.34 -16.31 10.22
CA GLN A 48 -7.45 -15.81 11.05
C GLN A 48 -7.01 -14.82 12.13
N GLU A 49 -5.74 -14.47 12.20
CA GLU A 49 -5.25 -13.60 13.28
C GLU A 49 -5.42 -12.11 13.01
N GLY A 50 -5.78 -11.74 11.77
CA GLY A 50 -5.87 -10.33 11.38
C GLY A 50 -4.52 -9.65 11.35
N MET A 51 -4.52 -8.31 11.49
CA MET A 51 -3.27 -7.56 11.48
C MET A 51 -2.65 -7.56 12.87
N THR A 52 -1.53 -8.26 12.98
CA THR A 52 -0.72 -8.32 14.20
C THR A 52 0.48 -7.41 14.04
N ASP A 53 1.15 -7.09 15.14
CA ASP A 53 2.42 -6.34 15.12
C ASP A 53 3.43 -7.03 14.21
N ARG A 54 3.52 -8.36 14.33
CA ARG A 54 4.44 -9.15 13.54
C ARG A 54 4.15 -9.04 12.04
N LEU A 55 2.90 -9.18 11.64
CA LEU A 55 2.52 -9.09 10.21
C LEU A 55 2.77 -7.70 9.68
N LYS A 56 2.45 -6.67 10.46
CA LYS A 56 2.73 -5.30 10.05
C LYS A 56 4.22 -5.06 9.84
N GLU A 57 5.05 -5.54 10.76
CA GLU A 57 6.51 -5.45 10.62
C GLU A 57 7.00 -6.18 9.37
N MET A 58 6.43 -7.33 9.06
CA MET A 58 6.78 -8.08 7.86
C MET A 58 6.40 -7.32 6.59
N ILE A 59 5.23 -6.67 6.60
CA ILE A 59 4.80 -5.84 5.48
C ILE A 59 5.74 -4.64 5.30
N GLU A 60 6.06 -3.96 6.39
CA GLU A 60 6.99 -2.82 6.36
C GLU A 60 8.36 -3.23 5.82
N ALA A 61 8.86 -4.38 6.24
CA ALA A 61 10.15 -4.88 5.77
C ALA A 61 10.13 -5.17 4.27
N ARG A 62 9.03 -5.70 3.75
CA ARG A 62 8.88 -5.96 2.31
C ARG A 62 8.82 -4.66 1.52
N VAL A 63 8.12 -3.66 2.04
CA VAL A 63 8.04 -2.33 1.41
C VAL A 63 9.44 -1.71 1.33
N GLN A 64 10.17 -1.72 2.43
CA GLN A 64 11.50 -1.12 2.49
C GLN A 64 12.54 -1.89 1.68
N ALA A 65 12.34 -3.18 1.48
CA ALA A 65 13.19 -3.97 0.60
C ALA A 65 13.09 -3.51 -0.85
N VAL A 66 11.94 -2.96 -1.24
CA VAL A 66 11.75 -2.39 -2.58
C VAL A 66 12.37 -0.99 -2.67
N ASP A 67 12.10 -0.14 -1.67
CA ASP A 67 12.60 1.24 -1.68
C ASP A 67 12.84 1.71 -0.25
N LYS A 68 14.11 1.89 0.09
CA LYS A 68 14.53 2.29 1.45
C LYS A 68 14.12 3.71 1.81
N SER A 69 13.75 4.53 0.83
CA SER A 69 13.30 5.90 1.10
C SER A 69 11.89 5.94 1.69
N ILE A 70 11.15 4.83 1.60
CA ILE A 70 9.80 4.77 2.16
C ILE A 70 9.94 4.56 3.68
N VAL A 71 9.55 5.58 4.44
CA VAL A 71 9.70 5.58 5.90
C VAL A 71 8.38 5.48 6.64
N THR A 72 7.26 5.70 5.95
CA THR A 72 5.93 5.62 6.54
C THR A 72 5.08 4.63 5.76
N VAL A 73 4.55 3.61 6.44
CA VAL A 73 3.71 2.60 5.83
C VAL A 73 2.39 2.56 6.59
N HIS A 74 1.30 2.86 5.88
CA HIS A 74 -0.05 2.72 6.40
C HIS A 74 -0.66 1.44 5.85
N VAL A 75 -1.09 0.54 6.73
CA VAL A 75 -1.70 -0.72 6.30
C VAL A 75 -3.21 -0.64 6.53
N LYS A 76 -3.97 -0.97 5.49
CA LYS A 76 -5.44 -0.92 5.47
C LYS A 76 -5.97 -2.31 5.14
N ASP A 77 -6.88 -2.83 5.96
CA ASP A 77 -7.48 -4.13 5.71
C ASP A 77 -9.00 -4.10 5.51
N SER A 78 -9.59 -2.90 5.41
CA SER A 78 -11.00 -2.79 5.06
C SER A 78 -11.20 -2.99 3.56
N GLU A 79 -12.33 -3.58 3.19
CA GLU A 79 -12.68 -3.76 1.80
C GLU A 79 -12.80 -2.42 1.07
N SER A 80 -13.35 -1.41 1.74
CA SER A 80 -13.50 -0.07 1.16
C SER A 80 -12.16 0.55 0.80
N ASP A 81 -11.18 0.50 1.70
CA ASP A 81 -9.85 1.05 1.42
C ASP A 81 -9.13 0.25 0.35
N TYR A 82 -9.28 -1.08 0.37
CA TYR A 82 -8.70 -1.94 -0.65
C TYR A 82 -9.20 -1.56 -2.05
N GLN A 83 -10.51 -1.35 -2.19
CA GLN A 83 -11.11 -0.95 -3.48
C GLN A 83 -10.62 0.41 -3.94
N LYS A 84 -10.49 1.36 -3.02
CA LYS A 84 -9.96 2.69 -3.35
C LYS A 84 -8.52 2.62 -3.83
N LEU A 85 -7.71 1.76 -3.21
CA LEU A 85 -6.32 1.55 -3.63
C LEU A 85 -6.24 0.88 -5.00
N MET A 86 -7.10 -0.10 -5.26
CA MET A 86 -7.20 -0.71 -6.60
C MET A 86 -7.52 0.33 -7.67
N GLU A 87 -8.52 1.17 -7.42
CA GLU A 87 -8.92 2.22 -8.35
C GLU A 87 -7.79 3.22 -8.58
N LEU A 88 -7.09 3.58 -7.52
CA LEU A 88 -5.97 4.52 -7.62
C LEU A 88 -4.82 3.93 -8.42
N ARG A 89 -4.51 2.65 -8.23
CA ARG A 89 -3.49 1.96 -9.02
C ARG A 89 -3.88 1.87 -10.49
N GLU A 90 -5.16 1.67 -10.77
CA GLU A 90 -5.65 1.66 -12.15
C GLU A 90 -5.44 3.02 -12.82
N LYS A 91 -5.74 4.10 -12.11
CA LYS A 91 -5.48 5.46 -12.62
C LYS A 91 -4.00 5.70 -12.85
N LEU A 92 -3.13 5.21 -11.96
CA LEU A 92 -1.68 5.28 -12.15
C LEU A 92 -1.26 4.54 -13.43
N SER A 93 -1.77 3.33 -13.61
CA SER A 93 -1.45 2.49 -14.76
C SER A 93 -1.87 3.15 -16.08
N ASN A 94 -3.01 3.83 -16.06
CA ASN A 94 -3.54 4.54 -17.24
C ASN A 94 -2.96 5.94 -17.39
N GLN A 95 -2.07 6.36 -16.48
CA GLN A 95 -1.50 7.69 -16.44
C GLN A 95 -2.58 8.78 -16.42
N ASP A 96 -3.66 8.53 -15.69
CA ASP A 96 -4.86 9.37 -15.69
C ASP A 96 -4.92 10.28 -14.45
N LEU A 97 -3.76 10.70 -13.96
CA LEU A 97 -3.66 11.67 -12.88
C LEU A 97 -2.29 12.32 -12.85
N THR A 98 -2.26 13.54 -12.32
CA THR A 98 -1.00 14.25 -12.07
C THR A 98 -0.41 13.79 -10.75
N PHE A 99 0.85 14.12 -10.51
CA PHE A 99 1.50 13.83 -9.23
C PHE A 99 0.78 14.54 -8.07
N GLU A 100 0.30 15.75 -8.27
CA GLU A 100 -0.47 16.48 -7.25
C GLU A 100 -1.77 15.78 -6.90
N GLN A 101 -2.48 15.27 -7.91
CA GLN A 101 -3.70 14.48 -7.68
C GLN A 101 -3.39 13.18 -6.94
N LEU A 102 -2.32 12.52 -7.32
CA LEU A 102 -1.84 11.32 -6.60
C LEU A 102 -1.55 11.64 -5.14
N GLN A 103 -0.83 12.73 -4.89
CA GLN A 103 -0.48 13.15 -3.55
C GLN A 103 -1.74 13.38 -2.69
N THR A 104 -2.72 14.09 -3.23
CA THR A 104 -3.99 14.33 -2.54
C THR A 104 -4.71 13.03 -2.21
N GLN A 105 -4.78 12.10 -3.17
CA GLN A 105 -5.45 10.82 -2.99
C GLN A 105 -4.75 9.96 -1.93
N VAL A 106 -3.43 9.91 -1.97
CA VAL A 106 -2.64 9.11 -1.02
C VAL A 106 -2.79 9.68 0.39
N LEU A 107 -2.70 11.00 0.54
CA LEU A 107 -2.86 11.62 1.86
C LEU A 107 -4.27 11.42 2.42
N ASN A 108 -5.28 11.46 1.56
CA ASN A 108 -6.65 11.18 1.98
C ASN A 108 -6.80 9.74 2.47
N LEU A 109 -6.26 8.79 1.73
CA LEU A 109 -6.31 7.38 2.13
C LEU A 109 -5.54 7.14 3.43
N ALA A 110 -4.38 7.75 3.58
CA ALA A 110 -3.58 7.62 4.79
C ALA A 110 -4.29 8.18 6.02
N GLY A 111 -5.03 9.27 5.84
CA GLY A 111 -5.71 9.96 6.93
C GLY A 111 -7.16 9.54 7.18
N ASN A 112 -7.79 8.81 6.23
CA ASN A 112 -9.18 8.38 6.33
C ASN A 112 -9.29 7.12 7.18
N GLY A 113 -10.30 7.11 8.08
CA GLY A 113 -10.49 5.99 8.95
C GLY A 113 -9.25 5.76 9.79
N GLN A 114 -9.04 4.53 10.19
CA GLN A 114 -7.87 4.16 10.97
C GLN A 114 -7.04 3.14 10.22
N ASP A 115 -5.74 3.24 10.40
CA ASP A 115 -4.85 2.16 10.02
C ASP A 115 -5.22 0.92 10.82
N THR A 116 -4.95 -0.25 10.26
CA THR A 116 -5.18 -1.50 10.97
C THR A 116 -4.48 -1.44 12.32
N ALA A 117 -5.24 -1.71 13.36
CA ALA A 117 -4.73 -1.61 14.73
C ALA A 117 -3.63 -2.63 14.96
N VAL A 118 -2.51 -2.16 15.47
CA VAL A 118 -1.36 -2.98 15.81
C VAL A 118 -0.96 -2.65 17.23
N GLY A 119 -1.28 -3.51 18.13
CA GLY A 119 -0.86 -3.36 19.51
C GLY A 119 -1.60 -2.31 20.31
#